data_4aefe79cf63bd7fa89d010d876495acc
#
_entry.id   4aefe79cf63bd7fa89d010d876495acc
#
_cell.length_a   1.000
_cell.length_b   1.000
_cell.length_c   1.000
_cell.angle_alpha   90.00
_cell.angle_beta   90.00
_cell.angle_gamma   90.00
#
_symmetry.space_group_name_H-M   'P 1'
#
loop_
_entity.id
_entity.type
_entity.pdbx_description
1 polymer ?
#
loop_
_entity_poly.entity_id
_entity_poly.type
_entity_poly.pdbx_seq_one_letter_code
_entity_poly.pdbx_strand_id
1 'polypeptide(L)'
;MIKSVTIGEEIVVTTRNKVGILADTAVIMANDGVNIDALLGYEVGQTAKLLFITDGNLRILNELKKKKYKTIKETEVIVVELDNKPGSLKVVATELKNSKIDIKHVYITTPYRGESSRLILQTSDNEKAMSLLSRFVE
;
A
#
# COMPACT_ATOMS: atom_id res chain seq x y z
N MET A 1 12.72 -11.22 12.16
CA MET A 1 11.71 -10.16 12.19
C MET A 1 11.07 -9.86 10.84
N ILE A 2 11.83 -9.90 9.76
CA ILE A 2 11.28 -9.83 8.40
C ILE A 2 11.03 -11.25 7.91
N LYS A 3 9.79 -11.57 7.57
CA LYS A 3 9.39 -12.88 7.06
C LYS A 3 9.49 -12.98 5.55
N SER A 4 9.10 -11.93 4.85
CA SER A 4 9.15 -11.87 3.39
C SER A 4 9.20 -10.44 2.90
N VAL A 5 9.75 -10.25 1.70
CA VAL A 5 9.77 -8.96 0.99
C VAL A 5 9.38 -9.23 -0.45
N THR A 6 8.30 -8.61 -0.89
CA THR A 6 7.77 -8.81 -2.26
C THR A 6 7.42 -7.48 -2.89
N ILE A 7 7.31 -7.48 -4.22
CA ILE A 7 6.80 -6.32 -4.97
C ILE A 7 5.30 -6.45 -5.08
N GLY A 8 4.59 -5.36 -4.85
CA GLY A 8 3.16 -5.25 -5.05
C GLY A 8 2.80 -4.09 -5.96
N GLU A 9 1.56 -4.07 -6.41
CA GLU A 9 1.02 -2.96 -7.20
C GLU A 9 -0.09 -2.30 -6.39
N GLU A 10 -0.02 -0.98 -6.28
CA GLU A 10 -0.98 -0.19 -5.51
C GLU A 10 -1.76 0.70 -6.47
N ILE A 11 -3.10 0.64 -6.39
CA ILE A 11 -3.96 1.54 -7.14
C ILE A 11 -4.09 2.84 -6.34
N VAL A 12 -3.80 3.97 -6.98
CA VAL A 12 -3.92 5.30 -6.37
C VAL A 12 -5.04 6.06 -7.08
N VAL A 13 -6.09 6.35 -6.34
CA VAL A 13 -7.21 7.17 -6.79
C VAL A 13 -7.03 8.56 -6.20
N THR A 14 -6.94 9.57 -7.07
CA THR A 14 -6.92 10.98 -6.64
C THR A 14 -8.19 11.62 -7.15
N THR A 15 -8.90 12.29 -6.27
CA THR A 15 -10.17 12.91 -6.63
C THR A 15 -10.46 14.11 -5.74
N ARG A 16 -11.48 14.89 -6.11
CA ARG A 16 -11.97 15.95 -5.26
C ARG A 16 -12.58 15.34 -3.99
N ASN A 17 -12.26 15.92 -2.84
CA ASN A 17 -12.79 15.44 -1.57
C ASN A 17 -14.29 15.70 -1.48
N LYS A 18 -15.06 14.64 -1.26
CA LYS A 18 -16.50 14.68 -1.05
C LYS A 18 -16.93 13.49 -0.21
N VAL A 19 -18.06 13.62 0.46
CA VAL A 19 -18.65 12.52 1.21
C VAL A 19 -18.96 11.35 0.28
N GLY A 20 -18.62 10.14 0.70
CA GLY A 20 -18.99 8.92 0.00
C GLY A 20 -17.93 8.35 -0.97
N ILE A 21 -16.77 8.98 -1.11
CA ILE A 21 -15.72 8.50 -2.03
C ILE A 21 -15.32 7.06 -1.72
N LEU A 22 -15.12 6.73 -0.45
CA LEU A 22 -14.73 5.37 -0.06
C LEU A 22 -15.84 4.37 -0.40
N ALA A 23 -17.10 4.73 -0.14
CA ALA A 23 -18.22 3.87 -0.47
C ALA A 23 -18.32 3.63 -1.97
N ASP A 24 -18.14 4.66 -2.78
CA ASP A 24 -18.21 4.55 -4.25
C ASP A 24 -17.14 3.59 -4.79
N THR A 25 -15.91 3.71 -4.30
CA THR A 25 -14.82 2.82 -4.73
C THR A 25 -15.01 1.39 -4.21
N ALA A 26 -15.46 1.23 -2.98
CA ALA A 26 -15.70 -0.08 -2.40
C ALA A 26 -16.82 -0.83 -3.13
N VAL A 27 -17.86 -0.14 -3.58
CA VAL A 27 -18.93 -0.73 -4.37
C VAL A 27 -18.41 -1.29 -5.70
N ILE A 28 -17.53 -0.54 -6.38
CA ILE A 28 -16.91 -1.00 -7.63
C ILE A 28 -16.16 -2.32 -7.40
N MET A 29 -15.38 -2.39 -6.35
CA MET A 29 -14.61 -3.59 -6.03
C MET A 29 -15.51 -4.76 -5.67
N ALA A 30 -16.54 -4.52 -4.87
CA ALA A 30 -17.50 -5.56 -4.49
C ALA A 30 -18.25 -6.12 -5.70
N ASN A 31 -18.67 -5.27 -6.62
CA ASN A 31 -19.38 -5.68 -7.84
C ASN A 31 -18.53 -6.59 -8.73
N ASP A 32 -17.23 -6.42 -8.74
CA ASP A 32 -16.31 -7.24 -9.53
C ASP A 32 -15.70 -8.40 -8.72
N GLY A 33 -16.15 -8.60 -7.49
CA GLY A 33 -15.65 -9.69 -6.64
C GLY A 33 -14.18 -9.53 -6.25
N VAL A 34 -13.70 -8.28 -6.15
CA VAL A 34 -12.32 -7.97 -5.80
C VAL A 34 -12.22 -7.65 -4.32
N ASN A 35 -11.30 -8.31 -3.64
CA ASN A 35 -11.03 -8.07 -2.23
C ASN A 35 -9.99 -6.98 -2.03
N ILE A 36 -10.21 -6.13 -1.04
CA ILE A 36 -9.25 -5.10 -0.64
C ILE A 36 -8.35 -5.71 0.45
N ASP A 37 -7.06 -5.85 0.15
CA ASP A 37 -6.08 -6.43 1.07
C ASP A 37 -5.45 -5.38 1.97
N ALA A 38 -5.33 -4.15 1.49
CA ALA A 38 -4.84 -3.01 2.27
C ALA A 38 -5.40 -1.72 1.70
N LEU A 39 -5.57 -0.72 2.55
CA LEU A 39 -6.16 0.56 2.18
C LEU A 39 -5.56 1.67 3.03
N LEU A 40 -5.18 2.75 2.37
CA LEU A 40 -4.87 4.02 3.01
C LEU A 40 -5.72 5.11 2.35
N GLY A 41 -6.45 5.88 3.16
CA GLY A 41 -7.23 7.01 2.67
C GLY A 41 -6.92 8.26 3.47
N TYR A 42 -6.76 9.38 2.78
CA TYR A 42 -6.53 10.67 3.44
C TYR A 42 -6.95 11.83 2.55
N GLU A 43 -7.14 12.99 3.17
CA GLU A 43 -7.42 14.22 2.44
C GLU A 43 -6.31 15.25 2.66
N VAL A 44 -6.04 16.04 1.62
CA VAL A 44 -5.17 17.23 1.71
C VAL A 44 -5.91 18.37 1.03
N GLY A 45 -6.36 19.34 1.81
CA GLY A 45 -7.19 20.43 1.30
C GLY A 45 -8.48 19.89 0.70
N GLN A 46 -8.71 20.19 -0.57
CA GLN A 46 -9.91 19.73 -1.30
C GLN A 46 -9.69 18.44 -2.08
N THR A 47 -8.53 17.82 -1.91
CA THR A 47 -8.18 16.60 -2.63
C THR A 47 -8.18 15.41 -1.67
N ALA A 48 -8.75 14.30 -2.11
CA ALA A 48 -8.69 13.03 -1.41
C ALA A 48 -7.86 12.03 -2.20
N LYS A 49 -7.10 11.20 -1.49
CA LYS A 49 -6.37 10.08 -2.07
C LYS A 49 -6.76 8.79 -1.39
N LEU A 50 -7.00 7.76 -2.19
CA LEU A 50 -7.24 6.40 -1.74
C LEU A 50 -6.20 5.52 -2.41
N LEU A 51 -5.50 4.72 -1.60
CA LEU A 51 -4.46 3.81 -2.06
C LEU A 51 -4.90 2.40 -1.69
N PHE A 52 -5.03 1.53 -2.69
CA PHE A 52 -5.56 0.18 -2.51
C PHE A 52 -4.55 -0.87 -2.96
N ILE A 53 -4.42 -1.92 -2.16
CA ILE A 53 -3.84 -3.17 -2.63
C ILE A 53 -4.98 -4.18 -2.67
N THR A 54 -5.19 -4.80 -3.83
CA THR A 54 -6.30 -5.73 -4.04
C THR A 54 -5.82 -7.03 -4.63
N ASP A 55 -6.69 -8.03 -4.64
CA ASP A 55 -6.42 -9.32 -5.28
C ASP A 55 -6.82 -9.35 -6.77
N GLY A 56 -7.21 -8.22 -7.34
CA GLY A 56 -7.66 -8.16 -8.72
C GLY A 56 -7.57 -6.77 -9.36
N ASN A 57 -6.39 -6.13 -9.28
CA ASN A 57 -6.21 -4.78 -9.81
C ASN A 57 -6.62 -4.65 -11.27
N LEU A 58 -6.24 -5.61 -12.13
CA LEU A 58 -6.58 -5.54 -13.56
C LEU A 58 -8.08 -5.50 -13.80
N ARG A 59 -8.86 -6.23 -13.00
CA ARG A 59 -10.31 -6.27 -13.17
C ARG A 59 -10.97 -4.93 -12.88
N ILE A 60 -10.46 -4.19 -11.90
CA ILE A 60 -11.10 -2.96 -11.43
C ILE A 60 -10.53 -1.68 -12.04
N LEU A 61 -9.30 -1.69 -12.58
CA LEU A 61 -8.69 -0.49 -13.14
C LEU A 61 -9.55 0.16 -14.22
N ASN A 62 -10.10 -0.63 -15.15
CA ASN A 62 -10.95 -0.11 -16.21
C ASN A 62 -12.24 0.48 -15.65
N GLU A 63 -12.85 -0.19 -14.67
CA GLU A 63 -14.07 0.30 -14.04
C GLU A 63 -13.84 1.61 -13.29
N LEU A 64 -12.72 1.72 -12.58
CA LEU A 64 -12.35 2.95 -11.91
C LEU A 64 -12.10 4.09 -12.91
N LYS A 65 -11.44 3.79 -14.03
CA LYS A 65 -11.13 4.80 -15.06
C LYS A 65 -12.37 5.35 -15.75
N LYS A 66 -13.47 4.60 -15.74
CA LYS A 66 -14.75 5.08 -16.28
C LYS A 66 -15.43 6.14 -15.41
N LYS A 67 -14.98 6.29 -14.16
CA LYS A 67 -15.52 7.27 -13.22
C LYS A 67 -14.79 8.61 -13.36
N LYS A 68 -15.41 9.66 -12.85
CA LYS A 68 -14.88 11.04 -12.97
C LYS A 68 -13.90 11.36 -11.83
N TYR A 69 -12.93 10.48 -11.59
CA TYR A 69 -11.83 10.78 -10.68
C TYR A 69 -10.81 11.66 -11.38
N LYS A 70 -10.08 12.44 -10.60
CA LYS A 70 -9.04 13.32 -11.16
C LYS A 70 -7.94 12.51 -11.82
N THR A 71 -7.43 11.50 -11.12
CA THR A 71 -6.45 10.56 -11.68
C THR A 71 -6.63 9.18 -11.07
N ILE A 72 -6.34 8.16 -11.88
CA ILE A 72 -6.21 6.77 -11.46
C ILE A 72 -4.88 6.28 -11.99
N LYS A 73 -4.04 5.73 -11.12
CA LYS A 73 -2.78 5.12 -11.56
C LYS A 73 -2.43 3.92 -10.70
N GLU A 74 -1.58 3.06 -11.24
CA GLU A 74 -1.03 1.92 -10.54
C GLU A 74 0.45 2.17 -10.31
N THR A 75 0.92 2.01 -9.08
CA THR A 75 2.32 2.25 -8.72
C THR A 75 2.90 1.03 -8.03
N GLU A 76 4.18 0.80 -8.26
CA GLU A 76 4.91 -0.27 -7.60
C GLU A 76 5.20 0.09 -6.15
N VAL A 77 4.97 -0.85 -5.26
CA VAL A 77 5.28 -0.73 -3.85
C VAL A 77 6.03 -1.98 -3.38
N ILE A 78 6.65 -1.87 -2.21
CA ILE A 78 7.25 -3.02 -1.52
C ILE A 78 6.30 -3.45 -0.42
N VAL A 79 6.05 -4.75 -0.35
CA VAL A 79 5.25 -5.36 0.72
C VAL A 79 6.18 -6.19 1.58
N VAL A 80 6.31 -5.80 2.85
CA VAL A 80 7.16 -6.49 3.81
C VAL A 80 6.27 -7.16 4.85
N GLU A 81 6.39 -8.48 4.96
CA GLU A 81 5.74 -9.20 6.04
C GLU A 81 6.67 -9.25 7.25
N LEU A 82 6.17 -8.77 8.37
CA LEU A 82 6.92 -8.64 9.62
C LEU A 82 6.30 -9.49 10.72
N ASP A 83 7.10 -9.92 11.68
CA ASP A 83 6.57 -10.40 12.95
C ASP A 83 5.79 -9.26 13.62
N ASN A 84 4.64 -9.56 14.17
CA ASN A 84 3.86 -8.58 14.92
C ASN A 84 4.36 -8.48 16.35
N LYS A 85 5.48 -7.82 16.53
CA LYS A 85 6.10 -7.62 17.86
C LYS A 85 6.94 -6.35 17.90
N PRO A 86 7.20 -5.81 19.08
CA PRO A 86 8.07 -4.64 19.22
C PRO A 86 9.43 -4.86 18.55
N GLY A 87 9.90 -3.85 17.85
CA GLY A 87 11.20 -3.86 17.17
C GLY A 87 11.19 -4.30 15.72
N SER A 88 10.13 -4.95 15.22
CA SER A 88 10.07 -5.40 13.82
C SER A 88 10.13 -4.24 12.83
N LEU A 89 9.34 -3.20 13.05
CA LEU A 89 9.38 -2.00 12.21
C LEU A 89 10.72 -1.29 12.29
N LYS A 90 11.33 -1.26 13.47
CA LYS A 90 12.64 -0.63 13.69
C LYS A 90 13.71 -1.21 12.75
N VAL A 91 13.71 -2.52 12.53
CA VAL A 91 14.66 -3.16 11.63
C VAL A 91 14.56 -2.57 10.23
N VAL A 92 13.36 -2.51 9.68
CA VAL A 92 13.13 -1.97 8.33
C VAL A 92 13.51 -0.49 8.26
N ALA A 93 13.01 0.30 9.18
CA ALA A 93 13.22 1.75 9.17
C ALA A 93 14.70 2.11 9.32
N THR A 94 15.42 1.41 10.18
CA THR A 94 16.84 1.65 10.42
C THR A 94 17.69 1.32 9.19
N GLU A 95 17.39 0.19 8.53
CA GLU A 95 18.13 -0.20 7.33
C GLU A 95 17.92 0.79 6.17
N LEU A 96 16.69 1.25 5.98
CA LEU A 96 16.40 2.26 4.95
C LEU A 96 17.10 3.58 5.26
N LYS A 97 17.10 4.00 6.53
CA LYS A 97 17.82 5.20 6.97
C LYS A 97 19.31 5.09 6.69
N ASN A 98 19.93 3.99 7.08
CA ASN A 98 21.38 3.79 6.93
C ASN A 98 21.80 3.74 5.47
N SER A 99 20.91 3.29 4.59
CA SER A 99 21.15 3.24 3.14
C SER A 99 20.70 4.49 2.40
N LYS A 100 20.26 5.51 3.13
CA LYS A 100 19.81 6.81 2.59
C LYS A 100 18.68 6.67 1.57
N ILE A 101 17.76 5.75 1.83
CA ILE A 101 16.56 5.55 1.02
C ILE A 101 15.42 6.32 1.68
N ASP A 102 14.83 7.27 0.96
CA ASP A 102 13.72 8.05 1.44
C ASP A 102 12.41 7.26 1.32
N ILE A 103 11.55 7.37 2.32
CA ILE A 103 10.23 6.76 2.32
C ILE A 103 9.22 7.82 1.87
N LYS A 104 8.55 7.55 0.75
CA LYS A 104 7.53 8.47 0.21
C LYS A 104 6.20 8.31 0.91
N HIS A 105 5.77 7.08 1.13
CA HIS A 105 4.66 6.78 2.02
C HIS A 105 4.81 5.38 2.62
N VAL A 106 4.18 5.18 3.76
CA VAL A 106 4.25 3.93 4.49
C VAL A 106 2.96 3.74 5.29
N TYR A 107 2.45 2.53 5.29
CA TYR A 107 1.38 2.15 6.20
C TYR A 107 1.50 0.67 6.55
N ILE A 108 0.93 0.30 7.68
CA ILE A 108 1.00 -1.05 8.21
C ILE A 108 -0.41 -1.55 8.50
N THR A 109 -0.66 -2.82 8.21
CA THR A 109 -1.90 -3.48 8.55
C THR A 109 -1.58 -4.73 9.35
N THR A 110 -2.30 -4.93 10.44
CA THR A 110 -2.10 -6.05 11.35
C THR A 110 -3.46 -6.67 11.64
N PRO A 111 -3.67 -7.96 11.32
CA PRO A 111 -4.87 -8.62 11.75
C PRO A 111 -4.97 -8.63 13.27
N TYR A 112 -6.18 -8.50 13.79
CA TYR A 112 -6.39 -8.55 15.23
C TYR A 112 -5.84 -9.86 15.80
N ARG A 113 -4.92 -9.75 16.76
CA ARG A 113 -4.17 -10.89 17.35
C ARG A 113 -3.41 -11.74 16.32
N GLY A 114 -3.06 -11.14 15.17
CA GLY A 114 -2.24 -11.81 14.18
C GLY A 114 -0.78 -11.88 14.61
N GLU A 115 -0.09 -12.91 14.13
CA GLU A 115 1.33 -13.10 14.37
C GLU A 115 2.21 -12.28 13.42
N SER A 116 1.61 -11.84 12.31
CA SER A 116 2.30 -11.09 11.25
C SER A 116 1.63 -9.77 10.99
N SER A 117 2.45 -8.79 10.64
CA SER A 117 2.00 -7.50 10.10
C SER A 117 2.46 -7.38 8.67
N ARG A 118 1.74 -6.62 7.87
CA ARG A 118 2.12 -6.31 6.51
C ARG A 118 2.41 -4.82 6.41
N LEU A 119 3.63 -4.49 6.01
CA LEU A 119 4.09 -3.12 5.82
C LEU A 119 4.12 -2.82 4.33
N ILE A 120 3.48 -1.73 3.93
CA ILE A 120 3.48 -1.28 2.54
C ILE A 120 4.34 -0.03 2.44
N LEU A 121 5.32 -0.05 1.53
CA LEU A 121 6.29 1.02 1.35
C LEU A 121 6.35 1.48 -0.08
N GLN A 122 6.34 2.78 -0.28
CA GLN A 122 6.85 3.38 -1.51
C GLN A 122 8.08 4.22 -1.14
N THR A 123 9.18 3.98 -1.83
CA THR A 123 10.46 4.62 -1.53
C THR A 123 11.00 5.39 -2.72
N SER A 124 12.07 6.14 -2.50
CA SER A 124 12.79 6.84 -3.57
C SER A 124 13.51 5.87 -4.52
N ASP A 125 13.74 4.63 -4.09
CA ASP A 125 14.42 3.60 -4.89
C ASP A 125 13.94 2.22 -4.42
N ASN A 126 12.83 1.76 -4.97
CA ASN A 126 12.23 0.48 -4.58
C ASN A 126 13.13 -0.72 -4.89
N GLU A 127 13.87 -0.67 -6.01
CA GLU A 127 14.77 -1.75 -6.38
C GLU A 127 15.88 -1.94 -5.35
N LYS A 128 16.51 -0.83 -4.94
CA LYS A 128 17.54 -0.85 -3.92
C LYS A 128 16.98 -1.28 -2.57
N ALA A 129 15.82 -0.76 -2.19
CA ALA A 129 15.16 -1.12 -0.94
C ALA A 129 14.80 -2.61 -0.90
N MET A 130 14.27 -3.15 -1.98
CA MET A 130 13.92 -4.56 -2.12
C MET A 130 15.16 -5.45 -1.93
N SER A 131 16.25 -5.11 -2.62
CA SER A 131 17.52 -5.83 -2.51
C SER A 131 18.08 -5.78 -1.08
N LEU A 132 18.05 -4.61 -0.47
CA LEU A 132 18.54 -4.40 0.89
C LEU A 132 17.75 -5.22 1.91
N LEU A 133 16.42 -5.07 1.90
CA LEU A 133 15.57 -5.71 2.90
C LEU A 133 15.52 -7.23 2.75
N SER A 134 15.68 -7.74 1.54
CA SER A 134 15.70 -9.18 1.29
C SER A 134 16.85 -9.90 2.02
N ARG A 135 17.91 -9.19 2.35
CA ARG A 135 19.05 -9.75 3.10
C ARG A 135 18.69 -10.06 4.55
N PHE A 136 17.63 -9.47 5.06
CA PHE A 136 17.19 -9.61 6.45
C PHE A 136 16.02 -10.58 6.61
N VAL A 137 15.61 -11.24 5.55
CA VAL A 137 14.54 -12.24 5.59
C VAL A 137 15.04 -13.46 6.37
N GLU A 138 14.27 -13.86 7.35
CA GLU A 138 14.57 -15.01 8.22
C GLU A 138 14.00 -16.32 7.63
#